data_aa88e8aaab1f75feedebf8c4afcf3c71
#
_entry.id   aa88e8aaab1f75feedebf8c4afcf3c71
#
_cell.length_a   1.000
_cell.length_b   1.000
_cell.length_c   1.000
_cell.angle_alpha   90.00
_cell.angle_beta   90.00
_cell.angle_gamma   90.00
#
_symmetry.space_group_name_H-M   'P 1'
#
loop_
_entity.id
_entity.type
_entity.pdbx_description
1 polymer ?
#
loop_
_entity_poly.entity_id
_entity_poly.type
_entity_poly.pdbx_seq_one_letter_code
_entity_poly.pdbx_strand_id
1 'polypeptide(L)'
;VSARVALVTGGSRGVGRGVATALADAGWTVYVTGRSAERLRGTVEAADGAPGQVRPLECDHGRDDEIVAVVARIVADTGRLDLLVNNVWTNPKGFMGFNGKFWERPAGDWDALLGVGLRAHYVACCEAAKVMVPQGSGLMVNISSFGSRAPFHTVLYGMSKTALDKMASDMAHELAGTGVSTLSLWLGLIRTELILSLGMDDFNGFPLDRAEDPTFVGRVIAALAEDPSLPGLSGSTIITAEYGREKGLRNDDGEVPLSHRGAFGGGPLFPPVADQQLGIATVDEVAEAGGHNGFAGG
;
A
#
# COMPACT_ATOMS: atom_id res chain seq x y z
N VAL A 1 -11.30 13.19 -22.16
CA VAL A 1 -10.86 12.02 -21.39
C VAL A 1 -11.40 12.19 -19.98
N SER A 2 -12.19 11.22 -19.47
CA SER A 2 -12.66 11.26 -18.08
C SER A 2 -11.46 11.23 -17.12
N ALA A 3 -11.53 12.00 -16.03
CA ALA A 3 -10.47 12.00 -15.01
C ALA A 3 -10.30 10.58 -14.45
N ARG A 4 -9.05 10.18 -14.21
CA ARG A 4 -8.72 8.91 -13.53
C ARG A 4 -9.23 8.95 -12.09
N VAL A 5 -9.64 7.80 -11.57
CA VAL A 5 -10.27 7.65 -10.27
C VAL A 5 -9.38 6.83 -9.34
N ALA A 6 -9.09 7.38 -8.18
CA ALA A 6 -8.31 6.72 -7.13
C ALA A 6 -9.12 6.54 -5.84
N LEU A 7 -8.87 5.45 -5.13
CA LEU A 7 -9.27 5.24 -3.74
C LEU A 7 -8.02 5.19 -2.86
N VAL A 8 -7.94 6.08 -1.87
CA VAL A 8 -6.89 6.09 -0.85
C VAL A 8 -7.49 5.77 0.51
N THR A 9 -7.20 4.60 1.05
CA THR A 9 -7.72 4.19 2.36
C THR A 9 -6.92 4.86 3.49
N GLY A 10 -7.60 5.35 4.54
CA GLY A 10 -6.94 6.04 5.64
C GLY A 10 -6.38 7.42 5.25
N GLY A 11 -7.10 8.18 4.42
CA GLY A 11 -6.67 9.46 3.86
C GLY A 11 -6.88 10.68 4.77
N SER A 12 -7.19 10.52 6.05
CA SER A 12 -7.52 11.64 6.95
C SER A 12 -6.31 12.39 7.52
N ARG A 13 -5.09 11.87 7.38
CA ARG A 13 -3.82 12.46 7.86
C ARG A 13 -2.61 11.72 7.29
N GLY A 14 -1.43 12.24 7.59
CA GLY A 14 -0.14 11.59 7.33
C GLY A 14 0.02 11.16 5.87
N VAL A 15 0.56 9.95 5.65
CA VAL A 15 0.83 9.42 4.30
C VAL A 15 -0.42 9.45 3.42
N GLY A 16 -1.56 8.96 3.91
CA GLY A 16 -2.79 8.92 3.10
C GLY A 16 -3.29 10.29 2.66
N ARG A 17 -3.15 11.33 3.53
CA ARG A 17 -3.45 12.72 3.15
C ARG A 17 -2.51 13.20 2.05
N GLY A 18 -1.19 13.03 2.24
CA GLY A 18 -0.20 13.48 1.25
C GLY A 18 -0.34 12.76 -0.09
N VAL A 19 -0.65 11.46 -0.08
CA VAL A 19 -0.95 10.71 -1.31
C VAL A 19 -2.18 11.29 -2.01
N ALA A 20 -3.25 11.57 -1.27
CA ALA A 20 -4.48 12.11 -1.84
C ALA A 20 -4.28 13.50 -2.46
N THR A 21 -3.55 14.40 -1.78
CA THR A 21 -3.26 15.74 -2.31
C THR A 21 -2.39 15.67 -3.55
N ALA A 22 -1.32 14.88 -3.54
CA ALA A 22 -0.43 14.75 -4.70
C ALA A 22 -1.13 14.11 -5.92
N LEU A 23 -2.05 13.17 -5.71
CA LEU A 23 -2.87 12.63 -6.81
C LEU A 23 -3.86 13.67 -7.33
N ALA A 24 -4.45 14.50 -6.47
CA ALA A 24 -5.31 15.61 -6.89
C ALA A 24 -4.52 16.64 -7.70
N ASP A 25 -3.29 16.97 -7.29
CA ASP A 25 -2.37 17.83 -8.05
C ASP A 25 -2.03 17.25 -9.43
N ALA A 26 -2.00 15.93 -9.55
CA ALA A 26 -1.86 15.21 -10.82
C ALA A 26 -3.17 15.07 -11.63
N GLY A 27 -4.25 15.72 -11.21
CA GLY A 27 -5.53 15.77 -11.94
C GLY A 27 -6.47 14.58 -11.70
N TRP A 28 -6.25 13.78 -10.64
CA TRP A 28 -7.11 12.64 -10.33
C TRP A 28 -8.35 13.04 -9.54
N THR A 29 -9.43 12.30 -9.73
CA THR A 29 -10.54 12.25 -8.76
C THR A 29 -10.19 11.24 -7.68
N VAL A 30 -9.94 11.72 -6.46
CA VAL A 30 -9.43 10.90 -5.36
C VAL A 30 -10.50 10.74 -4.28
N TYR A 31 -10.96 9.52 -4.05
CA TYR A 31 -11.78 9.20 -2.91
C TYR A 31 -10.87 8.87 -1.72
N VAL A 32 -11.13 9.50 -0.58
CA VAL A 32 -10.38 9.26 0.66
C VAL A 32 -11.30 8.71 1.74
N THR A 33 -10.83 7.70 2.47
CA THR A 33 -11.63 7.11 3.54
C THR A 33 -11.02 7.31 4.91
N GLY A 34 -11.88 7.28 5.92
CA GLY A 34 -11.53 7.39 7.33
C GLY A 34 -12.77 7.46 8.20
N ARG A 35 -12.60 7.32 9.53
CA ARG A 35 -13.70 7.28 10.50
C ARG A 35 -14.21 8.68 10.94
N SER A 36 -13.55 9.75 10.54
CA SER A 36 -13.88 11.11 10.98
C SER A 36 -14.11 12.01 9.78
N ALA A 37 -15.37 12.40 9.57
CA ALA A 37 -15.75 13.37 8.53
C ALA A 37 -14.97 14.68 8.63
N GLU A 38 -14.75 15.19 9.85
CA GLU A 38 -14.00 16.42 10.10
C GLU A 38 -12.56 16.33 9.58
N ARG A 39 -11.84 15.23 9.93
CA ARG A 39 -10.46 15.05 9.47
C ARG A 39 -10.37 14.81 7.96
N LEU A 40 -11.36 14.16 7.38
CA LEU A 40 -11.43 13.98 5.92
C LEU A 40 -11.66 15.33 5.22
N ARG A 41 -12.49 16.24 5.78
CA ARG A 41 -12.63 17.61 5.26
C ARG A 41 -11.30 18.34 5.22
N GLY A 42 -10.45 18.21 6.25
CA GLY A 42 -9.10 18.78 6.24
C GLY A 42 -8.21 18.27 5.10
N THR A 43 -8.47 17.07 4.58
CA THR A 43 -7.77 16.56 3.38
C THR A 43 -8.35 17.16 2.10
N VAL A 44 -9.67 17.38 2.04
CA VAL A 44 -10.32 18.09 0.92
C VAL A 44 -9.79 19.51 0.82
N GLU A 45 -9.74 20.22 1.95
CA GLU A 45 -9.24 21.61 2.03
C GLU A 45 -7.75 21.69 1.64
N ALA A 46 -6.94 20.71 2.02
CA ALA A 46 -5.53 20.65 1.66
C ALA A 46 -5.29 20.44 0.14
N ALA A 47 -6.30 20.00 -0.60
CA ALA A 47 -6.27 19.84 -2.06
C ALA A 47 -7.04 20.96 -2.79
N ASP A 48 -7.42 22.03 -2.09
CA ASP A 48 -8.12 23.15 -2.71
C ASP A 48 -7.25 23.83 -3.78
N GLY A 49 -7.86 24.10 -4.93
CA GLY A 49 -7.13 24.66 -6.07
C GLY A 49 -6.37 23.64 -6.93
N ALA A 50 -6.31 22.35 -6.55
CA ALA A 50 -5.71 21.32 -7.37
C ALA A 50 -6.48 21.10 -8.68
N PRO A 51 -5.82 20.68 -9.79
CA PRO A 51 -6.48 20.33 -11.05
C PRO A 51 -7.50 19.19 -10.92
N GLY A 52 -7.26 18.25 -10.00
CA GLY A 52 -8.18 17.16 -9.65
C GLY A 52 -9.08 17.53 -8.46
N GLN A 53 -9.61 16.52 -7.79
CA GLN A 53 -10.47 16.75 -6.63
C GLN A 53 -10.34 15.62 -5.61
N VAL A 54 -10.54 15.94 -4.33
CA VAL A 54 -10.62 14.98 -3.24
C VAL A 54 -12.08 14.86 -2.76
N ARG A 55 -12.59 13.63 -2.66
CA ARG A 55 -13.95 13.29 -2.22
C ARG A 55 -13.90 12.44 -0.96
N PRO A 56 -14.43 12.89 0.17
CA PRO A 56 -14.39 12.13 1.42
C PRO A 56 -15.51 11.09 1.47
N LEU A 57 -15.20 9.90 1.98
CA LEU A 57 -16.16 8.86 2.34
C LEU A 57 -15.86 8.35 3.75
N GLU A 58 -16.83 8.37 4.64
CA GLU A 58 -16.66 7.76 5.95
C GLU A 58 -16.63 6.24 5.82
N CYS A 59 -15.67 5.61 6.51
CA CYS A 59 -15.51 4.15 6.51
C CYS A 59 -14.73 3.71 7.74
N ASP A 60 -15.26 2.75 8.47
CA ASP A 60 -14.51 1.95 9.44
C ASP A 60 -13.95 0.71 8.75
N HIS A 61 -12.66 0.72 8.51
CA HIS A 61 -11.95 -0.39 7.88
C HIS A 61 -11.86 -1.66 8.75
N GLY A 62 -12.39 -1.65 9.96
CA GLY A 62 -12.67 -2.84 10.75
C GLY A 62 -13.92 -3.59 10.30
N ARG A 63 -14.68 -3.05 9.35
CA ARG A 63 -15.95 -3.57 8.86
C ARG A 63 -15.91 -3.79 7.36
N ASP A 64 -15.98 -5.05 6.95
CA ASP A 64 -15.89 -5.43 5.52
C ASP A 64 -17.04 -4.82 4.69
N ASP A 65 -18.26 -4.78 5.25
CA ASP A 65 -19.44 -4.23 4.60
C ASP A 65 -19.29 -2.74 4.25
N GLU A 66 -18.60 -1.97 5.08
CA GLU A 66 -18.31 -0.56 4.79
C GLU A 66 -17.27 -0.41 3.67
N ILE A 67 -16.25 -1.28 3.60
CA ILE A 67 -15.29 -1.28 2.51
C ILE A 67 -15.97 -1.61 1.17
N VAL A 68 -16.83 -2.63 1.15
CA VAL A 68 -17.64 -2.99 -0.02
C VAL A 68 -18.51 -1.81 -0.47
N ALA A 69 -19.18 -1.13 0.47
CA ALA A 69 -20.03 0.02 0.18
C ALA A 69 -19.24 1.20 -0.40
N VAL A 70 -18.00 1.43 0.05
CA VAL A 70 -17.11 2.47 -0.50
C VAL A 70 -16.82 2.22 -1.97
N VAL A 71 -16.38 1.00 -2.34
CA VAL A 71 -16.09 0.69 -3.75
C VAL A 71 -17.35 0.76 -4.60
N ALA A 72 -18.47 0.23 -4.12
CA ALA A 72 -19.76 0.33 -4.82
C ALA A 72 -20.17 1.79 -5.04
N ARG A 73 -19.97 2.68 -4.07
CA ARG A 73 -20.25 4.12 -4.20
C ARG A 73 -19.35 4.77 -5.25
N ILE A 74 -18.06 4.47 -5.27
CA ILE A 74 -17.12 5.00 -6.28
C ILE A 74 -17.58 4.61 -7.70
N VAL A 75 -17.92 3.34 -7.87
CA VAL A 75 -18.39 2.83 -9.17
C VAL A 75 -19.72 3.48 -9.57
N ALA A 76 -20.66 3.66 -8.65
CA ALA A 76 -21.92 4.35 -8.93
C ALA A 76 -21.71 5.81 -9.34
N ASP A 77 -20.73 6.49 -8.75
CA ASP A 77 -20.43 7.89 -9.03
C ASP A 77 -19.65 8.10 -10.34
N THR A 78 -18.79 7.15 -10.72
CA THR A 78 -17.76 7.35 -11.76
C THR A 78 -17.73 6.30 -12.86
N GLY A 79 -18.29 5.13 -12.62
CA GLY A 79 -18.24 3.98 -13.51
C GLY A 79 -16.88 3.27 -13.58
N ARG A 80 -15.89 3.68 -12.78
CA ARG A 80 -14.51 3.16 -12.84
C ARG A 80 -13.76 3.26 -11.54
N LEU A 81 -12.66 2.50 -11.44
CA LEU A 81 -11.61 2.65 -10.43
C LEU A 81 -10.27 2.33 -11.09
N ASP A 82 -9.33 3.27 -11.10
CA ASP A 82 -8.03 3.11 -11.78
C ASP A 82 -6.88 2.82 -10.81
N LEU A 83 -7.02 3.29 -9.57
CA LEU A 83 -5.98 3.15 -8.55
C LEU A 83 -6.62 2.87 -7.19
N LEU A 84 -6.13 1.82 -6.52
CA LEU A 84 -6.37 1.56 -5.11
C LEU A 84 -5.06 1.75 -4.34
N VAL A 85 -5.05 2.62 -3.33
CA VAL A 85 -3.95 2.77 -2.39
C VAL A 85 -4.39 2.28 -1.02
N ASN A 86 -3.96 1.09 -0.67
CA ASN A 86 -4.15 0.48 0.63
C ASN A 86 -3.15 1.06 1.63
N ASN A 87 -3.57 2.12 2.32
CA ASN A 87 -2.73 2.84 3.27
C ASN A 87 -3.27 2.76 4.71
N VAL A 88 -4.57 2.47 4.90
CA VAL A 88 -5.16 2.43 6.24
C VAL A 88 -4.38 1.51 7.18
N TRP A 89 -4.09 2.01 8.38
CA TRP A 89 -3.39 1.25 9.40
C TRP A 89 -3.78 1.76 10.79
N THR A 90 -3.73 0.88 11.78
CA THR A 90 -3.98 1.26 13.17
C THR A 90 -3.00 0.58 14.11
N ASN A 91 -2.70 1.28 15.21
CA ASN A 91 -2.01 0.74 16.35
C ASN A 91 -2.82 1.09 17.61
N PRO A 92 -3.32 0.10 18.37
CA PRO A 92 -4.20 0.34 19.52
C PRO A 92 -3.62 1.28 20.57
N LYS A 93 -2.31 1.25 20.75
CA LYS A 93 -1.58 2.08 21.72
C LYS A 93 -0.93 3.33 21.10
N GLY A 94 -1.29 3.67 19.86
CA GLY A 94 -0.67 4.76 19.14
C GLY A 94 0.81 4.54 18.87
N PHE A 95 1.58 5.62 18.68
CA PHE A 95 3.01 5.54 18.38
C PHE A 95 3.81 4.79 19.45
N MET A 96 3.49 4.99 20.73
CA MET A 96 4.12 4.29 21.85
C MET A 96 3.80 2.79 21.93
N GLY A 97 2.83 2.33 21.14
CA GLY A 97 2.43 0.92 21.10
C GLY A 97 3.42 -0.03 20.42
N PHE A 98 4.56 0.46 19.95
CA PHE A 98 5.62 -0.38 19.39
C PHE A 98 6.59 -0.98 20.44
N ASN A 99 6.47 -0.59 21.70
CA ASN A 99 7.33 -1.08 22.78
C ASN A 99 6.81 -2.39 23.39
N GLY A 100 7.70 -3.12 24.07
CA GLY A 100 7.42 -4.36 24.77
C GLY A 100 7.72 -5.62 23.96
N LYS A 101 7.95 -6.71 24.68
CA LYS A 101 8.20 -8.02 24.08
C LYS A 101 6.89 -8.64 23.57
N PHE A 102 6.96 -9.52 22.57
CA PHE A 102 5.74 -10.08 21.96
C PHE A 102 4.90 -10.87 22.97
N TRP A 103 5.53 -11.51 23.96
CA TRP A 103 4.84 -12.29 25.02
C TRP A 103 4.20 -11.42 26.13
N GLU A 104 4.47 -10.12 26.14
CA GLU A 104 3.89 -9.12 27.06
C GLU A 104 2.70 -8.37 26.44
N ARG A 105 2.45 -8.60 25.17
CA ARG A 105 1.39 -7.88 24.43
C ARG A 105 0.07 -8.64 24.51
N PRO A 106 -1.07 -7.92 24.62
CA PRO A 106 -2.37 -8.57 24.62
C PRO A 106 -2.67 -9.18 23.25
N ALA A 107 -3.34 -10.36 23.25
CA ALA A 107 -3.75 -11.04 22.03
C ALA A 107 -4.66 -10.17 21.14
N GLY A 108 -5.46 -9.27 21.73
CA GLY A 108 -6.32 -8.34 20.98
C GLY A 108 -5.56 -7.34 20.09
N ASP A 109 -4.24 -7.16 20.26
CA ASP A 109 -3.43 -6.40 19.31
C ASP A 109 -3.41 -7.06 17.92
N TRP A 110 -3.63 -8.38 17.84
CA TRP A 110 -3.78 -9.11 16.58
C TRP A 110 -4.95 -8.57 15.76
N ASP A 111 -6.13 -8.50 16.34
CA ASP A 111 -7.34 -8.07 15.64
C ASP A 111 -7.22 -6.63 15.15
N ALA A 112 -6.64 -5.75 15.98
CA ALA A 112 -6.45 -4.37 15.60
C ALA A 112 -5.41 -4.18 14.48
N LEU A 113 -4.23 -4.80 14.60
CA LEU A 113 -3.15 -4.61 13.62
C LEU A 113 -3.40 -5.36 12.32
N LEU A 114 -3.84 -6.62 12.38
CA LEU A 114 -4.07 -7.45 11.22
C LEU A 114 -5.48 -7.27 10.64
N GLY A 115 -6.48 -6.97 11.46
CA GLY A 115 -7.83 -6.66 10.99
C GLY A 115 -7.86 -5.44 10.10
N VAL A 116 -7.33 -4.31 10.57
CA VAL A 116 -7.30 -3.05 9.80
C VAL A 116 -6.09 -2.98 8.86
N GLY A 117 -4.92 -3.46 9.29
CA GLY A 117 -3.67 -3.31 8.53
C GLY A 117 -3.40 -4.40 7.47
N LEU A 118 -4.19 -5.47 7.44
CA LEU A 118 -4.05 -6.56 6.46
C LEU A 118 -5.40 -7.00 5.88
N ARG A 119 -6.37 -7.44 6.73
CA ARG A 119 -7.67 -7.91 6.24
C ARG A 119 -8.40 -6.85 5.43
N ALA A 120 -8.45 -5.61 5.90
CA ALA A 120 -9.10 -4.53 5.17
C ALA A 120 -8.46 -4.28 3.79
N HIS A 121 -7.14 -4.42 3.69
CA HIS A 121 -6.43 -4.31 2.41
C HIS A 121 -6.83 -5.44 1.46
N TYR A 122 -6.91 -6.68 1.97
CA TYR A 122 -7.36 -7.83 1.18
C TYR A 122 -8.77 -7.62 0.64
N VAL A 123 -9.72 -7.23 1.50
CA VAL A 123 -11.12 -6.97 1.11
C VAL A 123 -11.19 -5.85 0.06
N ALA A 124 -10.46 -4.76 0.27
CA ALA A 124 -10.41 -3.66 -0.70
C ALA A 124 -9.82 -4.09 -2.06
N CYS A 125 -8.77 -4.94 -2.07
CA CYS A 125 -8.23 -5.52 -3.30
C CYS A 125 -9.25 -6.41 -4.02
N CYS A 126 -9.99 -7.26 -3.29
CA CYS A 126 -11.03 -8.11 -3.87
C CYS A 126 -12.11 -7.27 -4.55
N GLU A 127 -12.58 -6.20 -3.90
CA GLU A 127 -13.62 -5.33 -4.47
C GLU A 127 -13.09 -4.49 -5.64
N ALA A 128 -11.86 -3.98 -5.54
CA ALA A 128 -11.21 -3.26 -6.64
C ALA A 128 -10.99 -4.16 -7.87
N ALA A 129 -10.56 -5.41 -7.68
CA ALA A 129 -10.35 -6.36 -8.76
C ALA A 129 -11.64 -6.65 -9.54
N LYS A 130 -12.80 -6.74 -8.87
CA LYS A 130 -14.11 -6.91 -9.52
C LYS A 130 -14.45 -5.76 -10.49
N VAL A 131 -13.87 -4.59 -10.29
CA VAL A 131 -14.02 -3.40 -11.16
C VAL A 131 -12.91 -3.35 -12.20
N MET A 132 -11.65 -3.48 -11.77
CA MET A 132 -10.47 -3.27 -12.62
C MET A 132 -10.29 -4.39 -13.67
N VAL A 133 -10.59 -5.66 -13.32
CA VAL A 133 -10.43 -6.79 -14.25
C VAL A 133 -11.36 -6.66 -15.46
N PRO A 134 -12.69 -6.44 -15.33
CA PRO A 134 -13.54 -6.17 -16.46
C PRO A 134 -13.18 -4.88 -17.22
N GLN A 135 -12.59 -3.89 -16.52
CA GLN A 135 -12.10 -2.64 -17.10
C GLN A 135 -10.86 -2.86 -17.99
N GLY A 136 -10.11 -3.96 -17.77
CA GLY A 136 -8.87 -4.28 -18.46
C GLY A 136 -7.68 -3.41 -18.06
N SER A 137 -7.78 -2.69 -16.94
CA SER A 137 -6.72 -1.80 -16.44
C SER A 137 -6.92 -1.45 -14.97
N GLY A 138 -5.84 -1.23 -14.25
CA GLY A 138 -5.86 -0.79 -12.85
C GLY A 138 -4.54 -1.02 -12.14
N LEU A 139 -4.35 -0.30 -11.04
CA LEU A 139 -3.19 -0.46 -10.16
C LEU A 139 -3.66 -0.58 -8.70
N MET A 140 -3.20 -1.61 -8.01
CA MET A 140 -3.37 -1.77 -6.56
C MET A 140 -2.03 -1.64 -5.85
N VAL A 141 -1.93 -0.71 -4.91
CA VAL A 141 -0.71 -0.40 -4.16
C VAL A 141 -0.92 -0.67 -2.68
N ASN A 142 -0.10 -1.53 -2.09
CA ASN A 142 -0.07 -1.75 -0.65
C ASN A 142 1.05 -0.92 0.00
N ILE A 143 0.71 -0.06 0.94
CA ILE A 143 1.70 0.66 1.74
C ILE A 143 2.30 -0.29 2.78
N SER A 144 3.51 -0.72 2.51
CA SER A 144 4.31 -1.62 3.32
C SER A 144 5.52 -0.89 3.93
N SER A 145 6.52 -1.62 4.38
CA SER A 145 7.73 -1.02 4.93
C SER A 145 8.87 -2.03 5.04
N PHE A 146 10.08 -1.55 5.32
CA PHE A 146 11.24 -2.38 5.68
C PHE A 146 10.99 -3.33 6.86
N GLY A 147 9.93 -3.09 7.65
CA GLY A 147 9.49 -3.98 8.74
C GLY A 147 9.09 -5.38 8.27
N SER A 148 8.84 -5.59 6.98
CA SER A 148 8.64 -6.94 6.43
C SER A 148 9.93 -7.78 6.43
N ARG A 149 11.10 -7.13 6.48
CA ARG A 149 12.42 -7.78 6.44
C ARG A 149 13.23 -7.55 7.72
N ALA A 150 13.29 -6.31 8.18
CA ALA A 150 14.07 -5.92 9.34
C ALA A 150 13.24 -6.02 10.64
N PRO A 151 13.81 -6.49 11.74
CA PRO A 151 13.10 -6.61 13.01
C PRO A 151 12.99 -5.25 13.71
N PHE A 152 12.23 -4.31 13.15
CA PHE A 152 11.88 -3.08 13.83
C PHE A 152 10.38 -3.00 14.09
N HIS A 153 9.95 -2.29 15.12
CA HIS A 153 8.61 -2.32 15.69
C HIS A 153 8.26 -3.69 16.30
N THR A 154 6.99 -4.11 16.22
CA THR A 154 6.52 -5.35 16.85
C THR A 154 6.50 -6.52 15.89
N VAL A 155 6.44 -7.75 16.44
CA VAL A 155 6.27 -8.97 15.63
C VAL A 155 5.04 -8.87 14.74
N LEU A 156 3.90 -8.43 15.27
CA LEU A 156 2.66 -8.29 14.50
C LEU A 156 2.77 -7.25 13.38
N TYR A 157 3.53 -6.17 13.61
CA TYR A 157 3.81 -5.20 12.56
C TYR A 157 4.62 -5.83 11.42
N GLY A 158 5.73 -6.49 11.75
CA GLY A 158 6.55 -7.17 10.75
C GLY A 158 5.76 -8.22 9.96
N MET A 159 4.97 -9.05 10.67
CA MET A 159 4.08 -10.03 10.03
C MET A 159 3.08 -9.37 9.08
N SER A 160 2.43 -8.28 9.49
CA SER A 160 1.46 -7.60 8.63
C SER A 160 2.11 -7.04 7.36
N LYS A 161 3.33 -6.48 7.47
CA LYS A 161 4.05 -5.91 6.31
C LYS A 161 4.56 -7.01 5.37
N THR A 162 5.08 -8.11 5.91
CA THR A 162 5.47 -9.28 5.10
C THR A 162 4.26 -9.88 4.38
N ALA A 163 3.11 -9.96 5.06
CA ALA A 163 1.88 -10.47 4.46
C ALA A 163 1.35 -9.56 3.34
N LEU A 164 1.50 -8.22 3.45
CA LEU A 164 1.14 -7.29 2.37
C LEU A 164 2.04 -7.47 1.14
N ASP A 165 3.35 -7.68 1.34
CA ASP A 165 4.28 -7.93 0.25
C ASP A 165 3.97 -9.27 -0.45
N LYS A 166 3.72 -10.32 0.34
CA LYS A 166 3.30 -11.63 -0.18
C LYS A 166 1.96 -11.54 -0.92
N MET A 167 1.00 -10.82 -0.37
CA MET A 167 -0.31 -10.60 -0.99
C MET A 167 -0.17 -9.93 -2.36
N ALA A 168 0.64 -8.90 -2.49
CA ALA A 168 0.90 -8.25 -3.78
C ALA A 168 1.52 -9.23 -4.77
N SER A 169 2.51 -10.03 -4.34
CA SER A 169 3.15 -11.02 -5.19
C SER A 169 2.16 -12.08 -5.71
N ASP A 170 1.35 -12.67 -4.83
CA ASP A 170 0.41 -13.73 -5.21
C ASP A 170 -0.72 -13.19 -6.09
N MET A 171 -1.31 -12.05 -5.73
CA MET A 171 -2.34 -11.41 -6.54
C MET A 171 -1.84 -11.06 -7.95
N ALA A 172 -0.57 -10.70 -8.12
CA ALA A 172 -0.01 -10.43 -9.44
C ALA A 172 -0.01 -11.66 -10.35
N HIS A 173 0.15 -12.87 -9.80
CA HIS A 173 0.01 -14.12 -10.56
C HIS A 173 -1.43 -14.33 -11.04
N GLU A 174 -2.41 -14.13 -10.16
CA GLU A 174 -3.82 -14.28 -10.51
C GLU A 174 -4.31 -13.20 -11.48
N LEU A 175 -3.69 -12.01 -11.45
CA LEU A 175 -4.01 -10.89 -12.32
C LEU A 175 -3.27 -10.92 -13.67
N ALA A 176 -2.40 -11.89 -13.90
CA ALA A 176 -1.64 -11.98 -15.14
C ALA A 176 -2.56 -12.00 -16.38
N GLY A 177 -2.26 -11.14 -17.36
CA GLY A 177 -3.06 -11.01 -18.58
C GLY A 177 -4.35 -10.20 -18.46
N THR A 178 -4.72 -9.72 -17.28
CA THR A 178 -5.94 -8.92 -17.08
C THR A 178 -5.77 -7.43 -17.35
N GLY A 179 -4.53 -6.95 -17.47
CA GLY A 179 -4.21 -5.52 -17.55
C GLY A 179 -4.17 -4.81 -16.18
N VAL A 180 -4.36 -5.54 -15.08
CA VAL A 180 -4.30 -5.01 -13.72
C VAL A 180 -2.97 -5.36 -13.08
N SER A 181 -2.32 -4.38 -12.45
CA SER A 181 -1.06 -4.56 -11.72
C SER A 181 -1.26 -4.37 -10.22
N THR A 182 -0.44 -5.04 -9.43
CA THR A 182 -0.39 -4.86 -7.98
C THR A 182 1.05 -4.85 -7.49
N LEU A 183 1.34 -4.05 -6.47
CA LEU A 183 2.69 -3.96 -5.89
C LEU A 183 2.65 -3.47 -4.45
N SER A 184 3.75 -3.62 -3.73
CA SER A 184 3.96 -3.05 -2.42
C SER A 184 4.97 -1.91 -2.46
N LEU A 185 4.74 -0.85 -1.66
CA LEU A 185 5.70 0.23 -1.47
C LEU A 185 6.33 0.15 -0.09
N TRP A 186 7.65 0.15 -0.04
CA TRP A 186 8.42 0.34 1.18
C TRP A 186 8.79 1.80 1.32
N LEU A 187 8.15 2.43 2.29
CA LEU A 187 8.43 3.81 2.66
C LEU A 187 9.65 3.86 3.59
N GLY A 188 10.42 4.94 3.50
CA GLY A 188 11.40 5.33 4.50
C GLY A 188 10.74 5.95 5.74
N LEU A 189 11.51 6.77 6.46
CA LEU A 189 10.95 7.66 7.48
C LEU A 189 10.11 8.73 6.78
N ILE A 190 8.90 8.98 7.27
CA ILE A 190 7.99 9.94 6.67
C ILE A 190 7.79 11.12 7.62
N ARG A 191 7.93 12.34 7.13
CA ARG A 191 7.67 13.60 7.84
C ARG A 191 6.16 13.84 8.04
N THR A 192 5.48 12.90 8.70
CA THR A 192 4.06 13.10 9.06
C THR A 192 3.91 14.14 10.17
N GLU A 193 2.71 14.70 10.31
CA GLU A 193 2.38 15.65 11.37
C GLU A 193 2.73 15.11 12.76
N LEU A 194 2.56 13.78 12.96
CA LEU A 194 2.91 13.11 14.21
C LEU A 194 4.43 13.13 14.45
N ILE A 195 5.23 12.77 13.46
CA ILE A 195 6.70 12.74 13.58
C ILE A 195 7.25 14.16 13.81
N LEU A 196 6.75 15.13 13.05
CA LEU A 196 7.16 16.54 13.21
C LEU A 196 6.77 17.10 14.59
N SER A 197 5.63 16.67 15.15
CA SER A 197 5.19 17.11 16.49
C SER A 197 6.09 16.65 17.63
N LEU A 198 7.01 15.68 17.38
CA LEU A 198 7.98 15.24 18.38
C LEU A 198 9.12 16.24 18.60
N GLY A 199 9.27 17.23 17.69
CA GLY A 199 10.26 18.31 17.83
C GLY A 199 11.73 17.80 17.79
N MET A 200 12.00 16.72 17.06
CA MET A 200 13.32 16.12 16.91
C MET A 200 13.88 16.41 15.52
N ASP A 201 15.20 16.54 15.41
CA ASP A 201 15.88 16.67 14.10
C ASP A 201 16.25 15.31 13.51
N ASP A 202 16.25 14.27 14.34
CA ASP A 202 16.61 12.88 14.01
C ASP A 202 15.65 11.90 14.66
N PHE A 203 15.29 10.85 13.97
CA PHE A 203 14.49 9.75 14.49
C PHE A 203 15.24 8.42 14.34
N ASN A 204 15.79 7.91 15.47
CA ASN A 204 16.54 6.66 15.51
C ASN A 204 17.74 6.61 14.52
N GLY A 205 18.47 7.70 14.36
CA GLY A 205 19.63 7.80 13.46
C GLY A 205 19.26 8.17 12.02
N PHE A 206 18.01 8.50 11.76
CA PHE A 206 17.54 8.97 10.45
C PHE A 206 17.19 10.45 10.53
N PRO A 207 17.95 11.33 9.83
CA PRO A 207 17.71 12.76 9.86
C PRO A 207 16.38 13.11 9.18
N LEU A 208 15.58 13.98 9.83
CA LEU A 208 14.24 14.33 9.34
C LEU A 208 14.26 15.20 8.08
N ASP A 209 15.32 15.98 7.87
CA ASP A 209 15.52 16.75 6.64
C ASP A 209 15.72 15.87 5.40
N ARG A 210 16.10 14.59 5.58
CA ARG A 210 16.27 13.61 4.51
C ARG A 210 15.14 12.56 4.48
N ALA A 211 14.14 12.70 5.33
CA ALA A 211 12.96 11.84 5.34
C ALA A 211 12.01 12.17 4.17
N GLU A 212 11.13 11.27 3.84
CA GLU A 212 10.14 11.45 2.76
C GLU A 212 8.99 12.36 3.22
N ASP A 213 8.53 13.25 2.33
CA ASP A 213 7.25 13.93 2.54
C ASP A 213 6.08 12.98 2.23
N PRO A 214 4.95 13.12 2.92
CA PRO A 214 3.73 12.40 2.55
C PRO A 214 3.31 12.64 1.08
N THR A 215 3.51 13.83 0.54
CA THR A 215 3.24 14.20 -0.86
C THR A 215 4.23 13.55 -1.83
N PHE A 216 5.49 13.35 -1.42
CA PHE A 216 6.48 12.61 -2.22
C PHE A 216 6.02 11.17 -2.49
N VAL A 217 5.47 10.49 -1.49
CA VAL A 217 4.89 9.14 -1.67
C VAL A 217 3.78 9.17 -2.71
N GLY A 218 2.91 10.19 -2.68
CA GLY A 218 1.86 10.37 -3.67
C GLY A 218 2.39 10.61 -5.08
N ARG A 219 3.46 11.40 -5.24
CA ARG A 219 4.14 11.61 -6.54
C ARG A 219 4.75 10.31 -7.08
N VAL A 220 5.34 9.48 -6.21
CA VAL A 220 5.83 8.14 -6.58
C VAL A 220 4.69 7.27 -7.11
N ILE A 221 3.55 7.24 -6.40
CA ILE A 221 2.37 6.46 -6.83
C ILE A 221 1.80 6.98 -8.15
N ALA A 222 1.71 8.30 -8.33
CA ALA A 222 1.26 8.90 -9.58
C ALA A 222 2.19 8.53 -10.76
N ALA A 223 3.50 8.58 -10.54
CA ALA A 223 4.49 8.19 -11.55
C ALA A 223 4.43 6.70 -11.89
N LEU A 224 4.24 5.82 -10.90
CA LEU A 224 4.03 4.37 -11.11
C LEU A 224 2.78 4.09 -11.94
N ALA A 225 1.69 4.80 -11.68
CA ALA A 225 0.44 4.64 -12.43
C ALA A 225 0.55 5.08 -13.91
N GLU A 226 1.57 5.82 -14.27
CA GLU A 226 1.86 6.28 -15.63
C GLU A 226 3.06 5.57 -16.27
N ASP A 227 3.76 4.73 -15.50
CA ASP A 227 4.97 4.07 -15.95
C ASP A 227 4.65 2.95 -16.97
N PRO A 228 5.12 3.04 -18.22
CA PRO A 228 4.90 1.99 -19.20
C PRO A 228 5.49 0.64 -18.78
N SER A 229 6.48 0.63 -17.88
CA SER A 229 7.07 -0.60 -17.32
C SER A 229 6.27 -1.23 -16.18
N LEU A 230 5.17 -0.60 -15.72
CA LEU A 230 4.36 -1.07 -14.60
C LEU A 230 3.94 -2.54 -14.70
N PRO A 231 3.51 -3.08 -15.85
CA PRO A 231 3.18 -4.52 -15.95
C PRO A 231 4.35 -5.43 -15.59
N GLY A 232 5.58 -5.03 -15.95
CA GLY A 232 6.80 -5.75 -15.60
C GLY A 232 7.21 -5.62 -14.13
N LEU A 233 6.66 -4.66 -13.39
CA LEU A 233 6.89 -4.46 -11.96
C LEU A 233 5.84 -5.15 -11.09
N SER A 234 4.75 -5.67 -11.68
CA SER A 234 3.65 -6.27 -10.93
C SER A 234 4.13 -7.43 -10.04
N GLY A 235 3.67 -7.45 -8.80
CA GLY A 235 4.05 -8.43 -7.78
C GLY A 235 5.30 -8.05 -6.98
N SER A 236 6.02 -7.01 -7.38
CA SER A 236 7.26 -6.61 -6.70
C SER A 236 7.03 -5.65 -5.54
N THR A 237 8.11 -5.48 -4.78
CA THR A 237 8.24 -4.46 -3.74
C THR A 237 9.11 -3.32 -4.25
N ILE A 238 8.60 -2.11 -4.21
CA ILE A 238 9.28 -0.89 -4.65
C ILE A 238 9.66 -0.03 -3.45
N ILE A 239 10.91 0.43 -3.38
CA ILE A 239 11.36 1.40 -2.38
C ILE A 239 11.11 2.81 -2.92
N THR A 240 10.26 3.58 -2.24
CA THR A 240 9.81 4.91 -2.68
C THR A 240 10.96 5.87 -2.98
N ALA A 241 11.94 5.98 -2.07
CA ALA A 241 13.08 6.86 -2.24
C ALA A 241 13.98 6.49 -3.44
N GLU A 242 14.07 5.19 -3.78
CA GLU A 242 14.89 4.73 -4.90
C GLU A 242 14.20 4.94 -6.23
N TYR A 243 12.94 4.53 -6.34
CA TYR A 243 12.13 4.78 -7.53
C TYR A 243 11.97 6.28 -7.79
N GLY A 244 11.68 7.06 -6.73
CA GLY A 244 11.57 8.50 -6.86
C GLY A 244 12.86 9.15 -7.35
N ARG A 245 14.03 8.70 -6.87
CA ARG A 245 15.34 9.17 -7.37
C ARG A 245 15.54 8.84 -8.84
N GLU A 246 15.20 7.62 -9.27
CA GLU A 246 15.28 7.20 -10.66
C GLU A 246 14.41 8.07 -11.57
N LYS A 247 13.21 8.42 -11.13
CA LYS A 247 12.26 9.27 -11.86
C LYS A 247 12.49 10.77 -11.65
N GLY A 248 13.54 11.17 -10.90
CA GLY A 248 13.87 12.59 -10.65
C GLY A 248 12.88 13.30 -9.70
N LEU A 249 12.07 12.55 -8.94
CA LEU A 249 11.12 13.09 -7.98
C LEU A 249 11.85 13.59 -6.72
N ARG A 250 11.28 14.60 -6.08
CA ARG A 250 11.83 15.26 -4.89
C ARG A 250 10.75 15.53 -3.87
N ASN A 251 11.16 15.78 -2.64
CA ASN A 251 10.32 16.35 -1.58
C ASN A 251 9.84 17.78 -1.94
N ASP A 252 8.94 18.33 -1.13
CA ASP A 252 8.38 19.68 -1.35
C ASP A 252 9.45 20.78 -1.19
N ASP A 253 10.48 20.53 -0.37
CA ASP A 253 11.65 21.40 -0.21
C ASP A 253 12.73 21.23 -1.30
N GLY A 254 12.51 20.34 -2.27
CA GLY A 254 13.44 20.03 -3.36
C GLY A 254 14.51 18.99 -3.01
N GLU A 255 14.56 18.49 -1.77
CA GLU A 255 15.51 17.45 -1.36
C GLU A 255 15.16 16.07 -1.90
N VAL A 256 16.18 15.23 -2.06
CA VAL A 256 16.01 13.82 -2.43
C VAL A 256 15.99 12.97 -1.16
N PRO A 257 14.91 12.23 -0.89
CA PRO A 257 14.82 11.39 0.28
C PRO A 257 15.90 10.32 0.37
N LEU A 258 16.28 9.96 1.59
CA LEU A 258 17.28 8.91 1.84
C LEU A 258 16.63 7.52 1.75
N SER A 259 17.25 6.63 0.96
CA SER A 259 16.86 5.21 1.00
C SER A 259 17.36 4.55 2.27
N HIS A 260 16.47 3.82 2.95
CA HIS A 260 16.80 3.06 4.14
C HIS A 260 17.34 1.64 3.84
N ARG A 261 17.54 1.30 2.57
CA ARG A 261 18.07 -0.01 2.16
C ARG A 261 19.38 -0.39 2.86
N GLY A 262 20.30 0.55 2.99
CA GLY A 262 21.58 0.32 3.64
C GLY A 262 21.47 -0.02 5.11
N ALA A 263 20.47 0.52 5.81
CA ALA A 263 20.27 0.31 7.24
C ALA A 263 19.48 -0.98 7.56
N PHE A 264 18.44 -1.30 6.73
CA PHE A 264 17.51 -2.38 7.03
C PHE A 264 17.68 -3.62 6.13
N GLY A 265 18.66 -3.62 5.28
CA GLY A 265 18.96 -4.73 4.37
C GLY A 265 18.35 -4.53 2.98
N GLY A 266 19.03 -5.11 2.00
CA GLY A 266 18.78 -4.82 0.61
C GLY A 266 17.72 -5.67 -0.04
N GLY A 267 17.10 -5.29 -1.04
CA GLY A 267 16.26 -5.99 -1.98
C GLY A 267 14.87 -6.39 -1.48
N PRO A 268 13.90 -6.36 -2.38
CA PRO A 268 12.56 -6.85 -2.10
C PRO A 268 12.58 -8.35 -1.76
N LEU A 269 11.61 -8.79 -0.91
CA LEU A 269 11.43 -10.21 -0.60
C LEU A 269 10.88 -10.98 -1.81
N PHE A 270 10.07 -10.31 -2.61
CA PHE A 270 9.42 -10.87 -3.78
C PHE A 270 9.81 -10.06 -5.01
N PRO A 271 10.45 -10.68 -6.03
CA PRO A 271 10.71 -10.04 -7.30
C PRO A 271 9.41 -9.90 -8.13
N PRO A 272 9.43 -9.13 -9.23
CA PRO A 272 8.33 -9.09 -10.18
C PRO A 272 7.93 -10.49 -10.66
N VAL A 273 6.65 -10.71 -10.93
CA VAL A 273 6.15 -12.00 -11.40
C VAL A 273 6.88 -12.47 -12.67
N ALA A 274 7.22 -11.54 -13.57
CA ALA A 274 7.97 -11.84 -14.78
C ALA A 274 9.35 -12.49 -14.52
N ASP A 275 9.96 -12.22 -13.34
CA ASP A 275 11.27 -12.73 -12.95
C ASP A 275 11.17 -13.95 -12.02
N GLN A 276 9.97 -14.34 -11.62
CA GLN A 276 9.75 -15.49 -10.76
C GLN A 276 9.77 -16.77 -11.61
N GLN A 277 10.83 -17.54 -11.50
CA GLN A 277 10.85 -18.92 -11.99
C GLN A 277 10.09 -19.79 -10.98
N LEU A 278 8.78 -19.79 -11.08
CA LEU A 278 7.96 -20.71 -10.30
C LEU A 278 8.00 -22.07 -10.96
N GLY A 279 8.80 -22.97 -10.43
CA GLY A 279 8.73 -24.39 -10.72
C GLY A 279 7.47 -25.02 -10.09
N ILE A 280 6.33 -24.34 -10.27
CA ILE A 280 5.03 -24.89 -9.86
C ILE A 280 4.64 -25.86 -10.97
N ALA A 281 4.78 -27.17 -10.68
CA ALA A 281 4.20 -28.19 -11.54
C ALA A 281 2.68 -27.91 -11.65
N THR A 282 2.17 -27.96 -12.86
CA THR A 282 0.72 -27.89 -13.10
C THR A 282 0.03 -29.06 -12.39
N VAL A 283 -1.26 -28.95 -12.12
CA VAL A 283 -2.03 -30.03 -11.49
C VAL A 283 -1.88 -31.34 -12.32
N ASP A 284 -1.76 -31.23 -13.63
CA ASP A 284 -1.57 -32.36 -14.53
C ASP A 284 -0.18 -32.97 -14.37
N GLU A 285 0.88 -32.18 -14.26
CA GLU A 285 2.26 -32.67 -14.00
C GLU A 285 2.39 -33.32 -12.62
N VAL A 286 1.68 -32.83 -11.62
CA VAL A 286 1.63 -33.44 -10.27
C VAL A 286 0.85 -34.76 -10.31
N ALA A 287 -0.24 -34.84 -11.08
CA ALA A 287 -1.01 -36.05 -11.27
C ALA A 287 -0.23 -37.13 -12.02
N GLU A 288 0.55 -36.78 -13.06
CA GLU A 288 1.41 -37.71 -13.77
C GLU A 288 2.57 -38.19 -12.89
N ALA A 289 3.19 -37.32 -12.08
CA ALA A 289 4.26 -37.72 -11.17
C ALA A 289 3.76 -38.59 -9.99
N GLY A 290 2.52 -38.39 -9.54
CA GLY A 290 1.89 -39.18 -8.48
C GLY A 290 1.41 -40.59 -8.88
N GLY A 291 1.28 -40.84 -10.18
CA GLY A 291 0.77 -42.10 -10.71
C GLY A 291 1.69 -43.34 -10.56
N HIS A 292 2.91 -43.15 -10.02
CA HIS A 292 3.89 -44.23 -9.88
C HIS A 292 4.20 -44.67 -8.44
N ASN A 293 3.60 -44.07 -7.43
CA ASN A 293 3.72 -44.54 -6.05
C ASN A 293 2.42 -45.23 -5.59
N GLY A 294 2.26 -46.49 -6.06
CA GLY A 294 1.33 -47.42 -5.46
C GLY A 294 1.68 -47.60 -3.98
N PHE A 295 0.80 -47.17 -3.07
CA PHE A 295 0.81 -47.65 -1.70
C PHE A 295 0.59 -49.16 -1.74
N ALA A 296 1.67 -49.96 -1.71
CA ALA A 296 1.60 -51.33 -1.34
C ALA A 296 1.32 -51.38 0.17
N GLY A 297 0.10 -51.80 0.51
CA GLY A 297 -0.31 -52.00 1.88
C GLY A 297 0.52 -53.11 2.54
N GLY A 298 0.85 -52.91 3.79
CA GLY A 298 1.36 -53.85 4.76
C GLY A 298 0.87 -53.44 6.12
#